data_235ae1942a1a5233504718cd70631d41
#
_entry.id   235ae1942a1a5233504718cd70631d41
#
_cell.length_a   1.000
_cell.length_b   1.000
_cell.length_c   1.000
_cell.angle_alpha   90.00
_cell.angle_beta   90.00
_cell.angle_gamma   90.00
#
_symmetry.space_group_name_H-M   'P 1'
#
loop_
_entity.id
_entity.type
_entity.pdbx_description
1 polymer ?
#
loop_
_entity_poly.entity_id
_entity_poly.type
_entity_poly.pdbx_seq_one_letter_code
_entity_poly.pdbx_strand_id
1 'polypeptide(L)'
;MGSTRTPPTTHLALPFFDAVHRDLGKRLAAWMAAQQVDESDDRKACREWVRRLGDSQWLRYCVPAGDQGALGGALATLDSRALVIVRETLAFYSPLADFSFAMQGLGSGAITLAGTPAQQATYLPLVASGKKIAAFALSEADAGSDAGALQTRATHSGGIWTINGSKTWISNGGIADFYVTFAKTDPALGVRGITAFIIDADTEGLDSSEHIAVMAPHPLATLRFSDCRLTADRQLGALHGGFKLAMQTLDIFRASVAGAAVGMARRALAEAVSFSKQRQMFGQTLADFQLTQAKIGEMAALIDAGALLTYRAAWLRDESQRTQSSEHDDALGRSERTVAAAMAKMTATENAQRVIDMALQLHGGMGVKVGSKIESLYRDIRSVRIYEGATEVQQLIIGKAVLR
;
A
#
# COMPACT_ATOMS: atom_id res chain seq x y z
N MET A 1 -30.75 3.62 7.49
CA MET A 1 -30.07 3.87 6.20
C MET A 1 -29.05 4.97 6.44
N GLY A 2 -27.77 4.60 6.56
CA GLY A 2 -26.69 5.58 6.78
C GLY A 2 -26.45 6.38 5.50
N SER A 3 -26.50 7.71 5.61
CA SER A 3 -26.08 8.62 4.55
C SER A 3 -24.72 8.19 4.04
N THR A 4 -24.59 7.89 2.74
CA THR A 4 -23.31 7.62 2.09
C THR A 4 -22.44 8.88 2.19
N ARG A 5 -21.45 8.85 3.08
CA ARG A 5 -20.52 9.97 3.26
C ARG A 5 -19.60 10.04 2.07
N THR A 6 -19.34 11.25 1.60
CA THR A 6 -18.43 11.50 0.48
C THR A 6 -17.13 12.10 1.02
N PRO A 7 -15.96 11.65 0.55
CA PRO A 7 -14.68 12.26 0.94
C PRO A 7 -14.62 13.72 0.46
N PRO A 8 -13.97 14.62 1.20
CA PRO A 8 -13.73 15.97 0.73
C PRO A 8 -12.82 15.92 -0.52
N THR A 9 -13.06 16.81 -1.48
CA THR A 9 -12.27 16.93 -2.70
C THR A 9 -11.57 18.28 -2.85
N THR A 10 -11.74 19.18 -1.87
CA THR A 10 -11.15 20.55 -1.90
C THR A 10 -9.63 20.55 -1.95
N HIS A 11 -8.98 19.56 -1.30
CA HIS A 11 -7.53 19.37 -1.35
C HIS A 11 -6.98 19.06 -2.75
N LEU A 12 -7.81 18.53 -3.66
CA LEU A 12 -7.42 18.27 -5.05
C LEU A 12 -7.22 19.55 -5.87
N ALA A 13 -7.65 20.72 -5.33
CA ALA A 13 -7.35 22.03 -5.94
C ALA A 13 -5.94 22.56 -5.59
N LEU A 14 -5.22 21.92 -4.66
CA LEU A 14 -3.85 22.27 -4.32
C LEU A 14 -2.90 22.11 -5.52
N PRO A 15 -1.78 22.86 -5.55
CA PRO A 15 -0.87 22.89 -6.71
C PRO A 15 -0.14 21.57 -6.96
N PHE A 16 -0.21 20.61 -6.05
CA PHE A 16 0.34 19.25 -6.25
C PHE A 16 -0.38 18.45 -7.35
N PHE A 17 -1.63 18.80 -7.70
CA PHE A 17 -2.48 17.99 -8.54
C PHE A 17 -2.85 18.65 -9.87
N ASP A 18 -2.66 17.92 -10.94
CA ASP A 18 -3.06 18.27 -12.31
C ASP A 18 -4.57 17.97 -12.52
N ALA A 19 -5.11 18.37 -13.66
CA ALA A 19 -6.54 18.13 -14.01
C ALA A 19 -6.90 16.64 -14.00
N VAL A 20 -6.01 15.76 -14.47
CA VAL A 20 -6.21 14.30 -14.48
C VAL A 20 -6.39 13.74 -13.07
N HIS A 21 -5.64 14.26 -12.10
CA HIS A 21 -5.74 13.84 -10.69
C HIS A 21 -7.06 14.27 -10.06
N ARG A 22 -7.50 15.50 -10.34
CA ARG A 22 -8.78 16.04 -9.86
C ARG A 22 -9.98 15.25 -10.40
N ASP A 23 -9.94 14.88 -11.69
CA ASP A 23 -10.96 14.06 -12.33
C ASP A 23 -10.97 12.65 -11.75
N LEU A 24 -9.79 12.02 -11.61
CA LEU A 24 -9.62 10.71 -11.00
C LEU A 24 -10.30 10.62 -9.62
N GLY A 25 -9.98 11.55 -8.71
CA GLY A 25 -10.54 11.55 -7.35
C GLY A 25 -12.06 11.67 -7.32
N LYS A 26 -12.64 12.54 -8.17
CA LYS A 26 -14.09 12.71 -8.26
C LYS A 26 -14.79 11.47 -8.81
N ARG A 27 -14.28 10.90 -9.91
CA ARG A 27 -14.87 9.68 -10.52
C ARG A 27 -14.79 8.47 -9.60
N LEU A 28 -13.64 8.27 -8.95
CA LEU A 28 -13.48 7.16 -8.03
C LEU A 28 -14.39 7.30 -6.79
N ALA A 29 -14.51 8.49 -6.22
CA ALA A 29 -15.41 8.73 -5.10
C ALA A 29 -16.88 8.43 -5.45
N ALA A 30 -17.33 8.86 -6.63
CA ALA A 30 -18.67 8.57 -7.12
C ALA A 30 -18.89 7.06 -7.33
N TRP A 31 -17.90 6.36 -7.90
CA TRP A 31 -17.96 4.92 -8.10
C TRP A 31 -18.00 4.16 -6.77
N MET A 32 -17.11 4.50 -5.82
CA MET A 32 -17.06 3.86 -4.49
C MET A 32 -18.34 4.05 -3.68
N ALA A 33 -19.01 5.21 -3.80
CA ALA A 33 -20.27 5.47 -3.09
C ALA A 33 -21.39 4.48 -3.47
N ALA A 34 -21.31 3.88 -4.65
CA ALA A 34 -22.27 2.89 -5.15
C ALA A 34 -21.84 1.44 -4.85
N GLN A 35 -20.63 1.20 -4.31
CA GLN A 35 -20.15 -0.16 -4.08
C GLN A 35 -20.62 -0.68 -2.73
N GLN A 36 -20.98 -1.97 -2.73
CA GLN A 36 -21.24 -2.77 -1.53
C GLN A 36 -20.60 -4.14 -1.72
N VAL A 37 -19.69 -4.52 -0.85
CA VAL A 37 -19.05 -5.83 -0.80
C VAL A 37 -19.21 -6.37 0.61
N ASP A 38 -19.55 -7.65 0.72
CA ASP A 38 -19.56 -8.34 2.00
C ASP A 38 -18.11 -8.65 2.39
N GLU A 39 -17.63 -7.99 3.44
CA GLU A 39 -16.25 -8.09 3.94
C GLU A 39 -16.14 -9.05 5.15
N SER A 40 -17.13 -9.88 5.40
CA SER A 40 -17.12 -10.87 6.49
C SER A 40 -16.09 -11.99 6.29
N ASP A 41 -15.76 -12.32 5.04
CA ASP A 41 -14.68 -13.21 4.64
C ASP A 41 -13.66 -12.39 3.83
N ASP A 42 -12.53 -12.07 4.42
CA ASP A 42 -11.51 -11.19 3.87
C ASP A 42 -10.93 -11.69 2.54
N ARG A 43 -10.79 -13.00 2.36
CA ARG A 43 -10.25 -13.60 1.12
C ARG A 43 -11.23 -13.50 -0.03
N LYS A 44 -12.50 -13.80 0.22
CA LYS A 44 -13.56 -13.65 -0.80
C LYS A 44 -13.72 -12.18 -1.14
N ALA A 45 -13.75 -11.31 -0.13
CA ALA A 45 -13.90 -9.88 -0.32
C ALA A 45 -12.73 -9.27 -1.11
N CYS A 46 -11.47 -9.66 -0.83
CA CYS A 46 -10.32 -9.20 -1.61
C CYS A 46 -10.38 -9.65 -3.07
N ARG A 47 -10.75 -10.91 -3.36
CA ARG A 47 -10.95 -11.36 -4.74
C ARG A 47 -12.05 -10.57 -5.44
N GLU A 48 -13.14 -10.30 -4.75
CA GLU A 48 -14.26 -9.50 -5.29
C GLU A 48 -13.84 -8.04 -5.52
N TRP A 49 -13.09 -7.43 -4.60
CA TRP A 49 -12.56 -6.09 -4.79
C TRP A 49 -11.59 -6.01 -5.98
N VAL A 50 -10.65 -6.96 -6.10
CA VAL A 50 -9.73 -7.00 -7.26
C VAL A 50 -10.51 -7.12 -8.56
N ARG A 51 -11.52 -8.01 -8.63
CA ARG A 51 -12.37 -8.17 -9.80
C ARG A 51 -13.11 -6.87 -10.14
N ARG A 52 -13.82 -6.24 -9.19
CA ARG A 52 -14.57 -5.00 -9.41
C ARG A 52 -13.68 -3.83 -9.81
N LEU A 53 -12.55 -3.68 -9.13
CA LEU A 53 -11.57 -2.65 -9.45
C LEU A 53 -10.98 -2.86 -10.86
N GLY A 54 -10.74 -4.10 -11.26
CA GLY A 54 -10.30 -4.48 -12.61
C GLY A 54 -11.36 -4.20 -13.67
N ASP A 55 -12.57 -4.72 -13.49
CA ASP A 55 -13.71 -4.53 -14.41
C ASP A 55 -14.02 -3.04 -14.64
N SER A 56 -13.88 -2.22 -13.57
CA SER A 56 -14.08 -0.77 -13.63
C SER A 56 -12.81 0.02 -13.97
N GLN A 57 -11.74 -0.66 -14.35
CA GLN A 57 -10.46 -0.09 -14.83
C GLN A 57 -9.67 0.73 -13.80
N TRP A 58 -9.95 0.61 -12.49
CA TRP A 58 -9.21 1.31 -11.44
C TRP A 58 -7.83 0.71 -11.18
N LEU A 59 -7.63 -0.61 -11.40
CA LEU A 59 -6.32 -1.26 -11.28
C LEU A 59 -5.32 -0.81 -12.34
N ARG A 60 -5.76 -0.16 -13.41
CA ARG A 60 -4.87 0.43 -14.42
C ARG A 60 -3.94 1.52 -13.87
N TYR A 61 -4.22 2.04 -12.68
CA TYR A 61 -3.32 2.97 -11.97
C TYR A 61 -2.20 2.25 -11.19
N CYS A 62 -2.23 0.91 -11.08
CA CYS A 62 -1.19 0.11 -10.44
C CYS A 62 0.02 -0.20 -11.35
N VAL A 63 -0.10 0.00 -12.66
CA VAL A 63 0.92 -0.31 -13.66
C VAL A 63 1.05 0.83 -14.68
N PRO A 64 2.21 0.99 -15.36
CA PRO A 64 2.34 1.96 -16.45
C PRO A 64 1.60 1.49 -17.70
N ALA A 65 1.28 2.42 -18.60
CA ALA A 65 0.67 2.07 -19.89
C ALA A 65 1.61 1.24 -20.78
N GLY A 66 2.91 1.51 -20.71
CA GLY A 66 3.88 0.96 -21.65
C GLY A 66 3.70 1.50 -23.07
N ASP A 67 4.49 1.00 -24.00
CA ASP A 67 4.41 1.43 -25.40
C ASP A 67 3.02 1.11 -25.96
N GLN A 68 2.38 2.11 -26.55
CA GLN A 68 1.02 1.99 -27.14
C GLN A 68 -0.04 1.39 -26.22
N GLY A 69 0.17 1.46 -24.89
CA GLY A 69 -0.77 0.89 -23.90
C GLY A 69 -0.60 -0.62 -23.67
N ALA A 70 0.46 -1.25 -24.16
CA ALA A 70 0.66 -2.70 -24.11
C ALA A 70 0.68 -3.30 -22.70
N LEU A 71 1.02 -2.51 -21.69
CA LEU A 71 1.05 -2.97 -20.29
C LEU A 71 -0.27 -2.74 -19.53
N GLY A 72 -1.24 -2.07 -20.16
CA GLY A 72 -2.60 -1.93 -19.65
C GLY A 72 -2.82 -0.78 -18.69
N GLY A 73 -1.79 0.01 -18.34
CA GLY A 73 -1.92 1.15 -17.43
C GLY A 73 -2.77 2.30 -17.96
N ALA A 74 -3.22 3.16 -17.06
CA ALA A 74 -3.98 4.35 -17.39
C ALA A 74 -3.09 5.57 -17.73
N LEU A 75 -1.87 5.60 -17.18
CA LEU A 75 -0.91 6.68 -17.33
C LEU A 75 0.41 6.14 -17.91
N ALA A 76 1.19 6.98 -18.58
CA ALA A 76 2.44 6.58 -19.23
C ALA A 76 3.44 5.95 -18.26
N THR A 77 3.52 6.48 -17.05
CA THR A 77 4.37 5.99 -15.97
C THR A 77 3.52 5.68 -14.73
N LEU A 78 4.12 5.00 -13.75
CA LEU A 78 3.53 4.79 -12.44
C LEU A 78 3.53 6.12 -11.66
N ASP A 79 2.38 6.79 -11.62
CA ASP A 79 2.18 8.12 -11.05
C ASP A 79 1.84 8.02 -9.56
N SER A 80 2.69 8.57 -8.69
CA SER A 80 2.53 8.51 -7.24
C SER A 80 1.36 9.34 -6.73
N ARG A 81 1.03 10.45 -7.39
CA ARG A 81 -0.12 11.29 -7.02
C ARG A 81 -1.42 10.56 -7.29
N ALA A 82 -1.50 9.86 -8.43
CA ALA A 82 -2.64 9.00 -8.74
C ALA A 82 -2.78 7.87 -7.71
N LEU A 83 -1.68 7.18 -7.37
CA LEU A 83 -1.68 6.14 -6.33
C LEU A 83 -2.19 6.67 -4.99
N VAL A 84 -1.71 7.85 -4.55
CA VAL A 84 -2.14 8.48 -3.30
C VAL A 84 -3.65 8.78 -3.32
N ILE A 85 -4.16 9.39 -4.40
CA ILE A 85 -5.59 9.73 -4.53
C ILE A 85 -6.45 8.47 -4.51
N VAL A 86 -6.05 7.44 -5.26
CA VAL A 86 -6.81 6.19 -5.29
C VAL A 86 -6.86 5.56 -3.91
N ARG A 87 -5.73 5.42 -3.24
CA ARG A 87 -5.65 4.82 -1.92
C ARG A 87 -6.37 5.64 -0.84
N GLU A 88 -6.24 6.96 -0.86
CA GLU A 88 -6.99 7.85 0.05
C GLU A 88 -8.50 7.68 -0.14
N THR A 89 -8.96 7.65 -1.39
CA THR A 89 -10.39 7.51 -1.70
C THR A 89 -10.91 6.13 -1.31
N LEU A 90 -10.20 5.05 -1.68
CA LEU A 90 -10.61 3.68 -1.35
C LEU A 90 -10.66 3.47 0.17
N ALA A 91 -9.61 3.88 0.90
CA ALA A 91 -9.53 3.71 2.35
C ALA A 91 -10.57 4.53 3.13
N PHE A 92 -11.07 5.63 2.58
CA PHE A 92 -12.20 6.37 3.15
C PHE A 92 -13.47 5.52 3.19
N TYR A 93 -13.73 4.70 2.17
CA TYR A 93 -14.90 3.85 2.07
C TYR A 93 -14.67 2.47 2.69
N SER A 94 -13.61 1.80 2.27
CA SER A 94 -13.21 0.46 2.71
C SER A 94 -11.70 0.32 2.74
N PRO A 95 -11.08 0.14 3.94
CA PRO A 95 -9.66 -0.21 4.04
C PRO A 95 -9.29 -1.50 3.30
N LEU A 96 -10.22 -2.47 3.20
CA LEU A 96 -9.99 -3.72 2.48
C LEU A 96 -9.97 -3.52 0.96
N ALA A 97 -10.77 -2.58 0.42
CA ALA A 97 -10.69 -2.17 -0.99
C ALA A 97 -9.35 -1.50 -1.30
N ASP A 98 -8.87 -0.61 -0.40
CA ASP A 98 -7.54 -0.03 -0.50
C ASP A 98 -6.45 -1.10 -0.48
N PHE A 99 -6.51 -2.03 0.47
CA PHE A 99 -5.58 -3.14 0.56
C PHE A 99 -5.53 -3.94 -0.75
N SER A 100 -6.69 -4.30 -1.30
CA SER A 100 -6.80 -5.06 -2.56
C SER A 100 -6.14 -4.32 -3.72
N PHE A 101 -6.35 -3.00 -3.82
CA PHE A 101 -5.68 -2.16 -4.82
C PHE A 101 -4.17 -2.06 -4.58
N ALA A 102 -3.76 -1.77 -3.35
CA ALA A 102 -2.37 -1.55 -2.98
C ALA A 102 -1.50 -2.76 -3.28
N MET A 103 -2.00 -3.96 -2.99
CA MET A 103 -1.25 -5.20 -3.21
C MET A 103 -1.07 -5.53 -4.69
N GLN A 104 -1.99 -5.13 -5.55
CA GLN A 104 -1.80 -5.24 -7.00
C GLN A 104 -0.60 -4.40 -7.47
N GLY A 105 -0.49 -3.15 -6.99
CA GLY A 105 0.63 -2.29 -7.30
C GLY A 105 1.94 -2.76 -6.69
N LEU A 106 1.97 -3.06 -5.39
CA LEU A 106 3.18 -3.51 -4.69
C LEU A 106 3.69 -4.85 -5.22
N GLY A 107 2.78 -5.82 -5.43
CA GLY A 107 3.14 -7.16 -5.92
C GLY A 107 3.67 -7.16 -7.36
N SER A 108 3.22 -6.23 -8.21
CA SER A 108 3.71 -6.10 -9.59
C SER A 108 4.79 -5.04 -9.77
N GLY A 109 5.04 -4.19 -8.76
CA GLY A 109 5.94 -3.05 -8.86
C GLY A 109 7.37 -3.40 -9.24
N ALA A 110 7.92 -4.50 -8.72
CA ALA A 110 9.24 -4.97 -9.10
C ALA A 110 9.30 -5.46 -10.56
N ILE A 111 8.20 -6.02 -11.09
CA ILE A 111 8.10 -6.40 -12.53
C ILE A 111 8.08 -5.14 -13.38
N THR A 112 7.35 -4.10 -12.95
CA THR A 112 7.35 -2.79 -13.60
C THR A 112 8.77 -2.20 -13.69
N LEU A 113 9.56 -2.31 -12.61
CA LEU A 113 10.89 -1.68 -12.51
C LEU A 113 12.00 -2.46 -13.22
N ALA A 114 11.95 -3.78 -13.23
CA ALA A 114 13.08 -4.61 -13.65
C ALA A 114 12.71 -5.86 -14.48
N GLY A 115 11.43 -6.03 -14.80
CA GLY A 115 10.99 -7.13 -15.65
C GLY A 115 11.49 -7.00 -17.09
N THR A 116 11.82 -8.11 -17.70
CA THR A 116 12.04 -8.16 -19.16
C THR A 116 10.74 -7.80 -19.89
N PRO A 117 10.80 -7.35 -21.15
CA PRO A 117 9.59 -7.08 -21.93
C PRO A 117 8.60 -8.25 -21.93
N ALA A 118 9.10 -9.50 -21.99
CA ALA A 118 8.27 -10.70 -21.93
C ALA A 118 7.58 -10.87 -20.56
N GLN A 119 8.30 -10.67 -19.46
CA GLN A 119 7.73 -10.72 -18.11
C GLN A 119 6.68 -9.62 -17.91
N GLN A 120 6.99 -8.40 -18.32
CA GLN A 120 6.04 -7.27 -18.23
C GLN A 120 4.76 -7.55 -19.04
N ALA A 121 4.89 -8.01 -20.29
CA ALA A 121 3.75 -8.34 -21.14
C ALA A 121 2.90 -9.51 -20.61
N THR A 122 3.52 -10.45 -19.90
CA THR A 122 2.83 -11.61 -19.30
C THR A 122 2.01 -11.23 -18.07
N TYR A 123 2.55 -10.37 -17.18
CA TYR A 123 1.95 -10.16 -15.87
C TYR A 123 1.17 -8.84 -15.75
N LEU A 124 1.72 -7.72 -16.27
CA LEU A 124 1.16 -6.40 -15.98
C LEU A 124 -0.24 -6.17 -16.55
N PRO A 125 -0.60 -6.61 -17.79
CA PRO A 125 -1.96 -6.48 -18.30
C PRO A 125 -2.99 -7.29 -17.48
N LEU A 126 -2.58 -8.44 -16.93
CA LEU A 126 -3.44 -9.28 -16.12
C LEU A 126 -3.66 -8.68 -14.73
N VAL A 127 -2.66 -8.00 -14.17
CA VAL A 127 -2.79 -7.20 -12.93
C VAL A 127 -3.71 -5.99 -13.18
N ALA A 128 -3.50 -5.23 -14.25
CA ALA A 128 -4.30 -4.06 -14.60
C ALA A 128 -5.78 -4.38 -14.83
N SER A 129 -6.06 -5.58 -15.34
CA SER A 129 -7.44 -6.05 -15.56
C SER A 129 -8.04 -6.83 -14.39
N GLY A 130 -7.30 -7.03 -13.30
CA GLY A 130 -7.76 -7.83 -12.14
C GLY A 130 -7.90 -9.32 -12.40
N LYS A 131 -7.33 -9.82 -13.49
CA LYS A 131 -7.36 -11.25 -13.86
C LYS A 131 -6.31 -12.08 -13.11
N LYS A 132 -5.26 -11.44 -12.59
CA LYS A 132 -4.29 -12.06 -11.69
C LYS A 132 -4.09 -11.21 -10.45
N ILE A 133 -4.03 -11.85 -9.29
CA ILE A 133 -3.74 -11.26 -8.01
C ILE A 133 -2.24 -11.37 -7.74
N ALA A 134 -1.60 -10.24 -7.44
CA ALA A 134 -0.18 -10.15 -7.19
C ALA A 134 0.14 -10.18 -5.69
N ALA A 135 1.33 -10.69 -5.33
CA ALA A 135 1.87 -10.59 -3.98
C ALA A 135 3.36 -10.27 -3.98
N PHE A 136 3.82 -9.65 -2.88
CA PHE A 136 5.22 -9.27 -2.65
C PHE A 136 5.75 -10.04 -1.44
N ALA A 137 6.66 -11.00 -1.69
CA ALA A 137 7.14 -11.96 -0.69
C ALA A 137 8.59 -11.66 -0.27
N LEU A 138 8.77 -10.66 0.61
CA LEU A 138 10.07 -10.24 1.12
C LEU A 138 10.33 -10.76 2.54
N SER A 139 9.41 -10.51 3.48
CA SER A 139 9.59 -10.71 4.91
C SER A 139 9.71 -12.19 5.32
N GLU A 140 10.48 -12.44 6.37
CA GLU A 140 10.61 -13.73 7.04
C GLU A 140 10.40 -13.55 8.55
N ALA A 141 10.27 -14.64 9.32
CA ALA A 141 10.00 -14.60 10.75
C ALA A 141 11.01 -13.71 11.51
N ASP A 142 12.30 -13.84 11.17
CA ASP A 142 13.40 -13.11 11.81
C ASP A 142 13.96 -11.97 10.93
N ALA A 143 13.31 -11.67 9.79
CA ALA A 143 13.75 -10.66 8.84
C ALA A 143 12.57 -9.79 8.36
N GLY A 144 12.01 -9.00 9.26
CA GLY A 144 10.99 -7.99 8.98
C GLY A 144 11.63 -6.63 8.66
N SER A 145 11.88 -5.82 9.69
CA SER A 145 12.55 -4.51 9.53
C SER A 145 13.99 -4.64 9.02
N ASP A 146 14.70 -5.71 9.40
CA ASP A 146 15.99 -6.10 8.83
C ASP A 146 15.79 -7.07 7.66
N ALA A 147 15.17 -6.59 6.58
CA ALA A 147 14.88 -7.40 5.40
C ALA A 147 16.15 -7.98 4.72
N GLY A 148 17.32 -7.39 4.97
CA GLY A 148 18.61 -7.90 4.49
C GLY A 148 19.06 -9.21 5.13
N ALA A 149 18.54 -9.52 6.33
CA ALA A 149 18.83 -10.74 7.07
C ALA A 149 18.08 -11.99 6.59
N LEU A 150 17.22 -11.87 5.56
CA LEU A 150 16.46 -13.01 5.02
C LEU A 150 17.32 -14.25 4.77
N GLN A 151 16.75 -15.45 4.96
CA GLN A 151 17.45 -16.74 4.89
C GLN A 151 16.99 -17.65 3.76
N THR A 152 15.83 -17.37 3.13
CA THR A 152 15.38 -18.10 1.94
C THR A 152 16.49 -18.12 0.89
N ARG A 153 16.80 -19.29 0.34
CA ARG A 153 17.92 -19.51 -0.58
C ARG A 153 17.43 -19.90 -1.96
N ALA A 154 18.18 -19.49 -2.98
CA ALA A 154 18.03 -19.95 -4.35
C ALA A 154 19.38 -20.47 -4.85
N THR A 155 19.40 -21.70 -5.34
CA THR A 155 20.58 -22.32 -5.96
C THR A 155 20.32 -22.54 -7.45
N HIS A 156 21.35 -22.36 -8.28
CA HIS A 156 21.25 -22.52 -9.74
C HIS A 156 22.06 -23.71 -10.22
N SER A 157 21.44 -24.62 -10.95
CA SER A 157 22.11 -25.74 -11.57
C SER A 157 21.37 -26.18 -12.85
N GLY A 158 22.11 -26.43 -13.94
CA GLY A 158 21.52 -26.92 -15.19
C GLY A 158 20.43 -26.02 -15.79
N GLY A 159 20.52 -24.70 -15.62
CA GLY A 159 19.50 -23.73 -16.12
C GLY A 159 18.25 -23.63 -15.25
N ILE A 160 18.22 -24.29 -14.10
CA ILE A 160 17.10 -24.32 -13.16
C ILE A 160 17.51 -23.65 -11.84
N TRP A 161 16.67 -22.78 -11.32
CA TRP A 161 16.71 -22.28 -9.96
C TRP A 161 15.92 -23.20 -9.03
N THR A 162 16.46 -23.52 -7.87
CA THR A 162 15.76 -24.25 -6.81
C THR A 162 15.67 -23.35 -5.58
N ILE A 163 14.44 -23.05 -5.14
CA ILE A 163 14.17 -22.18 -4.00
C ILE A 163 13.80 -23.03 -2.78
N ASN A 164 14.45 -22.74 -1.65
CA ASN A 164 14.18 -23.35 -0.35
C ASN A 164 14.12 -22.29 0.76
N GLY A 165 13.14 -22.40 1.66
CA GLY A 165 12.96 -21.50 2.79
C GLY A 165 11.51 -21.16 3.07
N SER A 166 11.28 -20.04 3.75
CA SER A 166 9.92 -19.58 4.01
C SER A 166 9.82 -18.06 4.06
N LYS A 167 8.66 -17.54 3.69
CA LYS A 167 8.27 -16.15 3.82
C LYS A 167 7.03 -16.05 4.70
N THR A 168 6.95 -15.03 5.56
CA THR A 168 5.79 -14.86 6.44
C THR A 168 5.26 -13.44 6.38
N TRP A 169 4.05 -13.21 6.86
CA TRP A 169 3.33 -11.94 6.75
C TRP A 169 3.12 -11.52 5.28
N ILE A 170 2.90 -12.47 4.39
CA ILE A 170 2.76 -12.18 2.98
C ILE A 170 1.31 -11.84 2.66
N SER A 171 1.10 -10.57 2.35
CA SER A 171 -0.19 -10.03 1.90
C SER A 171 -0.63 -10.71 0.59
N ASN A 172 -1.92 -11.01 0.46
CA ASN A 172 -2.49 -11.87 -0.57
C ASN A 172 -1.97 -13.33 -0.55
N GLY A 173 -1.23 -13.74 0.49
CA GLY A 173 -0.82 -15.13 0.66
C GLY A 173 -2.02 -16.06 0.66
N GLY A 174 -1.96 -17.14 -0.12
CA GLY A 174 -3.05 -18.10 -0.29
C GLY A 174 -4.19 -17.66 -1.21
N ILE A 175 -4.14 -16.42 -1.75
CA ILE A 175 -5.10 -15.95 -2.77
C ILE A 175 -4.42 -15.41 -4.03
N ALA A 176 -3.12 -15.11 -3.98
CA ALA A 176 -2.36 -14.60 -5.11
C ALA A 176 -2.19 -15.66 -6.20
N ASP A 177 -2.12 -15.20 -7.46
CA ASP A 177 -1.82 -16.02 -8.62
C ASP A 177 -0.31 -16.09 -8.88
N PHE A 178 0.45 -15.12 -8.37
CA PHE A 178 1.91 -15.12 -8.40
C PHE A 178 2.51 -14.27 -7.27
N TYR A 179 3.76 -14.60 -6.93
CA TYR A 179 4.53 -13.95 -5.88
C TYR A 179 5.84 -13.43 -6.45
N VAL A 180 6.13 -12.13 -6.24
CA VAL A 180 7.50 -11.62 -6.41
C VAL A 180 8.27 -11.91 -5.12
N THR A 181 9.22 -12.85 -5.20
CA THR A 181 9.93 -13.41 -4.06
C THR A 181 11.41 -13.07 -4.10
N PHE A 182 11.99 -12.79 -2.93
CA PHE A 182 13.41 -12.43 -2.77
C PHE A 182 14.14 -13.52 -2.01
N ALA A 183 15.25 -14.03 -2.58
CA ALA A 183 16.05 -15.09 -1.98
C ALA A 183 17.56 -14.83 -2.11
N LYS A 184 18.35 -15.35 -1.19
CA LYS A 184 19.82 -15.34 -1.27
C LYS A 184 20.32 -16.32 -2.33
N THR A 185 20.95 -15.80 -3.34
CA THR A 185 21.66 -16.56 -4.38
C THR A 185 23.15 -16.71 -4.07
N ASP A 186 23.69 -15.78 -3.26
CA ASP A 186 25.06 -15.87 -2.70
C ASP A 186 25.08 -15.37 -1.25
N PRO A 187 25.07 -16.28 -0.25
CA PRO A 187 25.10 -15.89 1.15
C PRO A 187 26.36 -15.12 1.57
N ALA A 188 27.52 -15.33 0.88
CA ALA A 188 28.77 -14.66 1.21
C ALA A 188 28.74 -13.15 0.92
N LEU A 189 27.87 -12.71 0.02
CA LEU A 189 27.69 -11.31 -0.33
C LEU A 189 26.70 -10.56 0.60
N GLY A 190 26.12 -11.24 1.60
CA GLY A 190 25.12 -10.65 2.50
C GLY A 190 23.91 -10.09 1.75
N VAL A 191 23.56 -8.82 1.98
CA VAL A 191 22.42 -8.15 1.29
C VAL A 191 22.63 -8.01 -0.21
N ARG A 192 23.90 -7.94 -0.66
CA ARG A 192 24.24 -7.86 -2.08
C ARG A 192 24.09 -9.19 -2.81
N GLY A 193 23.90 -10.31 -2.10
CA GLY A 193 23.69 -11.62 -2.70
C GLY A 193 22.20 -12.00 -2.86
N ILE A 194 21.28 -11.04 -2.76
CA ILE A 194 19.84 -11.27 -2.89
C ILE A 194 19.39 -11.06 -4.35
N THR A 195 18.60 -11.99 -4.86
CA THR A 195 18.00 -11.93 -6.20
C THR A 195 16.47 -12.02 -6.08
N ALA A 196 15.75 -11.43 -7.01
CA ALA A 196 14.29 -11.50 -7.09
C ALA A 196 13.84 -12.55 -8.11
N PHE A 197 12.68 -13.16 -7.86
CA PHE A 197 12.07 -14.19 -8.70
C PHE A 197 10.57 -13.98 -8.82
N ILE A 198 9.98 -14.35 -9.95
CA ILE A 198 8.52 -14.45 -10.13
C ILE A 198 8.16 -15.92 -9.98
N ILE A 199 7.31 -16.25 -9.01
CA ILE A 199 6.86 -17.61 -8.71
C ILE A 199 5.34 -17.66 -8.87
N ASP A 200 4.82 -18.41 -9.84
CA ASP A 200 3.39 -18.63 -9.99
C ASP A 200 2.87 -19.50 -8.83
N ALA A 201 1.62 -19.29 -8.42
CA ALA A 201 1.06 -19.93 -7.23
C ALA A 201 0.91 -21.46 -7.34
N ASP A 202 0.85 -21.97 -8.56
CA ASP A 202 0.78 -23.41 -8.88
C ASP A 202 2.15 -24.07 -9.05
N THR A 203 3.25 -23.35 -8.77
CA THR A 203 4.60 -23.91 -8.86
C THR A 203 4.79 -25.04 -7.84
N GLU A 204 5.24 -26.20 -8.31
CA GLU A 204 5.54 -27.34 -7.45
C GLU A 204 6.56 -26.98 -6.37
N GLY A 205 6.30 -27.39 -5.13
CA GLY A 205 7.13 -27.08 -3.97
C GLY A 205 6.78 -25.76 -3.28
N LEU A 206 5.81 -24.99 -3.77
CA LEU A 206 5.24 -23.84 -3.08
C LEU A 206 3.99 -24.24 -2.30
N ASP A 207 3.99 -23.99 -0.98
CA ASP A 207 2.81 -24.09 -0.11
C ASP A 207 2.48 -22.69 0.47
N SER A 208 1.25 -22.24 0.27
CA SER A 208 0.72 -20.98 0.78
C SER A 208 -0.53 -21.18 1.66
N SER A 209 -0.74 -22.38 2.19
CA SER A 209 -1.95 -22.77 2.92
C SER A 209 -1.96 -22.31 4.39
N GLU A 210 -0.79 -21.95 4.95
CA GLU A 210 -0.68 -21.47 6.34
C GLU A 210 -1.13 -20.01 6.45
N HIS A 211 -2.41 -19.82 6.76
CA HIS A 211 -3.00 -18.50 6.88
C HIS A 211 -2.79 -17.88 8.25
N ILE A 212 -2.57 -16.55 8.29
CA ILE A 212 -2.34 -15.77 9.49
C ILE A 212 -3.56 -14.86 9.73
N ALA A 213 -4.26 -15.05 10.84
CA ALA A 213 -5.33 -14.17 11.27
C ALA A 213 -4.76 -12.95 12.00
N VAL A 214 -5.25 -11.76 11.66
CA VAL A 214 -4.82 -10.49 12.24
C VAL A 214 -6.01 -9.65 12.70
N MET A 215 -5.75 -8.65 13.57
CA MET A 215 -6.81 -7.79 14.11
C MET A 215 -7.55 -6.97 13.06
N ALA A 216 -6.89 -6.62 11.96
CA ALA A 216 -7.48 -5.98 10.78
C ALA A 216 -7.57 -7.04 9.69
N PRO A 217 -8.72 -7.71 9.49
CA PRO A 217 -8.82 -8.85 8.59
C PRO A 217 -8.44 -8.49 7.16
N HIS A 218 -7.43 -9.16 6.65
CA HIS A 218 -7.01 -9.16 5.24
C HIS A 218 -6.18 -10.42 4.97
N PRO A 219 -6.12 -10.91 3.72
CA PRO A 219 -5.43 -12.15 3.40
C PRO A 219 -3.94 -12.08 3.71
N LEU A 220 -3.48 -12.89 4.64
CA LEU A 220 -2.07 -13.08 4.99
C LEU A 220 -1.76 -14.57 5.09
N ALA A 221 -0.55 -14.96 4.65
CA ALA A 221 -0.06 -16.32 4.82
C ALA A 221 1.46 -16.37 5.03
N THR A 222 1.90 -17.52 5.54
CA THR A 222 3.28 -18.01 5.41
C THR A 222 3.39 -18.78 4.10
N LEU A 223 4.44 -18.53 3.34
CA LEU A 223 4.81 -19.29 2.15
C LEU A 223 5.97 -20.22 2.52
N ARG A 224 5.87 -21.50 2.16
CA ARG A 224 6.94 -22.47 2.30
C ARG A 224 7.43 -22.92 0.93
N PHE A 225 8.72 -22.91 0.74
CA PHE A 225 9.39 -23.34 -0.48
C PHE A 225 10.21 -24.59 -0.17
N SER A 226 9.85 -25.72 -0.77
CA SER A 226 10.51 -27.02 -0.63
C SER A 226 10.91 -27.53 -2.01
N ASP A 227 12.19 -27.35 -2.36
CA ASP A 227 12.74 -27.65 -3.69
C ASP A 227 11.92 -27.06 -4.84
N CYS A 228 11.40 -25.83 -4.63
CA CYS A 228 10.59 -25.13 -5.60
C CYS A 228 11.44 -24.78 -6.83
N ARG A 229 11.14 -25.39 -7.98
CA ARG A 229 11.94 -25.34 -9.21
C ARG A 229 11.42 -24.31 -10.19
N LEU A 230 12.31 -23.42 -10.63
CA LEU A 230 12.00 -22.33 -11.56
C LEU A 230 12.96 -22.37 -12.75
N THR A 231 12.45 -22.12 -13.93
CA THR A 231 13.27 -21.88 -15.13
C THR A 231 14.00 -20.53 -15.03
N ALA A 232 15.10 -20.38 -15.77
CA ALA A 232 15.96 -19.19 -15.67
C ALA A 232 15.22 -17.88 -16.00
N ASP A 233 14.20 -17.92 -16.85
CA ASP A 233 13.35 -16.77 -17.20
C ASP A 233 12.46 -16.26 -16.05
N ARG A 234 12.39 -16.99 -14.94
CA ARG A 234 11.69 -16.57 -13.72
C ARG A 234 12.54 -15.65 -12.82
N GLN A 235 13.84 -15.52 -13.09
CA GLN A 235 14.66 -14.50 -12.44
C GLN A 235 14.17 -13.12 -12.86
N LEU A 236 13.94 -12.23 -11.86
CA LEU A 236 13.48 -10.87 -12.06
C LEU A 236 14.62 -9.87 -11.87
N GLY A 237 14.95 -9.14 -12.94
CA GLY A 237 16.04 -8.18 -12.92
C GLY A 237 17.44 -8.84 -12.87
N ALA A 238 18.45 -8.08 -12.49
CA ALA A 238 19.83 -8.54 -12.44
C ALA A 238 20.07 -9.54 -11.29
N LEU A 239 20.93 -10.52 -11.53
CA LEU A 239 21.48 -11.38 -10.48
C LEU A 239 22.10 -10.49 -9.39
N HIS A 240 21.82 -10.79 -8.12
CA HIS A 240 22.27 -10.01 -6.95
C HIS A 240 21.70 -8.57 -6.86
N GLY A 241 20.73 -8.22 -7.72
CA GLY A 241 20.04 -6.92 -7.73
C GLY A 241 18.77 -6.87 -6.86
N GLY A 242 18.36 -7.98 -6.27
CA GLY A 242 17.03 -8.12 -5.64
C GLY A 242 16.80 -7.21 -4.45
N PHE A 243 17.77 -7.01 -3.57
CA PHE A 243 17.59 -6.11 -2.42
C PHE A 243 17.36 -4.66 -2.83
N LYS A 244 18.15 -4.17 -3.80
CA LYS A 244 17.96 -2.82 -4.37
C LYS A 244 16.57 -2.68 -4.99
N LEU A 245 16.15 -3.68 -5.74
CA LEU A 245 14.85 -3.73 -6.38
C LEU A 245 13.71 -3.73 -5.35
N ALA A 246 13.83 -4.50 -4.26
CA ALA A 246 12.86 -4.49 -3.18
C ALA A 246 12.72 -3.10 -2.55
N MET A 247 13.84 -2.44 -2.22
CA MET A 247 13.82 -1.11 -1.62
C MET A 247 13.24 -0.05 -2.57
N GLN A 248 13.57 -0.11 -3.86
CA GLN A 248 12.99 0.78 -4.88
C GLN A 248 11.47 0.60 -5.00
N THR A 249 10.99 -0.63 -4.96
CA THR A 249 9.55 -0.94 -4.98
C THR A 249 8.86 -0.35 -3.75
N LEU A 250 9.40 -0.59 -2.55
CA LEU A 250 8.86 -0.04 -1.31
C LEU A 250 8.86 1.50 -1.29
N ASP A 251 9.88 2.16 -1.82
CA ASP A 251 9.95 3.63 -1.86
C ASP A 251 8.84 4.24 -2.72
N ILE A 252 8.41 3.57 -3.80
CA ILE A 252 7.28 3.99 -4.62
C ILE A 252 5.97 3.96 -3.82
N PHE A 253 5.73 2.85 -3.12
CA PHE A 253 4.44 2.62 -2.47
C PHE A 253 4.34 3.26 -1.08
N ARG A 254 5.43 3.59 -0.42
CA ARG A 254 5.47 4.19 0.93
C ARG A 254 4.65 5.48 1.05
N ALA A 255 4.75 6.40 0.09
CA ALA A 255 3.93 7.61 0.06
C ALA A 255 2.44 7.29 -0.10
N SER A 256 2.10 6.23 -0.83
CA SER A 256 0.70 5.82 -1.03
C SER A 256 0.09 5.18 0.23
N VAL A 257 0.89 4.55 1.10
CA VAL A 257 0.44 4.12 2.45
C VAL A 257 -0.03 5.30 3.29
N ALA A 258 0.69 6.43 3.20
CA ALA A 258 0.27 7.67 3.85
C ALA A 258 -1.08 8.16 3.31
N GLY A 259 -1.35 8.04 2.01
CA GLY A 259 -2.65 8.33 1.41
C GLY A 259 -3.78 7.49 2.01
N ALA A 260 -3.59 6.18 2.16
CA ALA A 260 -4.55 5.31 2.82
C ALA A 260 -4.86 5.74 4.27
N ALA A 261 -3.82 6.07 5.04
CA ALA A 261 -3.97 6.55 6.41
C ALA A 261 -4.76 7.87 6.46
N VAL A 262 -4.50 8.81 5.56
CA VAL A 262 -5.28 10.06 5.42
C VAL A 262 -6.73 9.76 5.10
N GLY A 263 -7.02 8.83 4.19
CA GLY A 263 -8.38 8.39 3.84
C GLY A 263 -9.16 7.86 5.05
N MET A 264 -8.55 6.95 5.82
CA MET A 264 -9.13 6.41 7.06
C MET A 264 -9.39 7.51 8.10
N ALA A 265 -8.43 8.44 8.29
CA ALA A 265 -8.56 9.55 9.21
C ALA A 265 -9.68 10.52 8.80
N ARG A 266 -9.81 10.86 7.52
CA ARG A 266 -10.92 11.66 6.99
C ARG A 266 -12.28 10.98 7.23
N ARG A 267 -12.34 9.66 7.06
CA ARG A 267 -13.57 8.91 7.37
C ARG A 267 -13.88 8.98 8.86
N ALA A 268 -12.92 8.78 9.73
CA ALA A 268 -13.12 8.84 11.18
C ALA A 268 -13.59 10.24 11.62
N LEU A 269 -13.02 11.31 11.08
CA LEU A 269 -13.48 12.67 11.33
C LEU A 269 -14.93 12.87 10.86
N ALA A 270 -15.28 12.40 9.68
CA ALA A 270 -16.65 12.49 9.15
C ALA A 270 -17.66 11.74 10.04
N GLU A 271 -17.29 10.56 10.57
CA GLU A 271 -18.10 9.80 11.52
C GLU A 271 -18.26 10.59 12.84
N ALA A 272 -17.16 11.09 13.41
CA ALA A 272 -17.16 11.85 14.66
C ALA A 272 -18.02 13.11 14.57
N VAL A 273 -17.88 13.88 13.49
CA VAL A 273 -18.69 15.09 13.25
C VAL A 273 -20.18 14.76 13.17
N SER A 274 -20.56 13.73 12.41
CA SER A 274 -21.96 13.33 12.30
C SER A 274 -22.52 12.83 13.61
N PHE A 275 -21.80 11.98 14.33
CA PHE A 275 -22.21 11.47 15.63
C PHE A 275 -22.39 12.61 16.64
N SER A 276 -21.42 13.52 16.71
CA SER A 276 -21.47 14.67 17.65
C SER A 276 -22.67 15.59 17.40
N LYS A 277 -23.08 15.79 16.14
CA LYS A 277 -24.25 16.61 15.79
C LYS A 277 -25.58 15.92 16.13
N GLN A 278 -25.60 14.61 16.29
CA GLN A 278 -26.84 13.85 16.57
C GLN A 278 -26.96 13.47 18.04
N ARG A 279 -25.86 13.25 18.74
CA ARG A 279 -25.83 12.80 20.13
C ARG A 279 -26.28 13.92 21.09
N GLN A 280 -27.41 13.71 21.73
CA GLN A 280 -27.93 14.60 22.77
C GLN A 280 -27.39 14.21 24.15
N MET A 281 -26.95 15.21 24.94
CA MET A 281 -26.57 15.06 26.34
C MET A 281 -26.60 16.43 27.05
N PHE A 282 -26.97 16.42 28.31
CA PHE A 282 -27.07 17.63 29.14
C PHE A 282 -27.81 18.79 28.47
N GLY A 283 -28.91 18.50 27.76
CA GLY A 283 -29.78 19.48 27.12
C GLY A 283 -29.30 20.09 25.79
N GLN A 284 -28.17 19.60 25.23
CA GLN A 284 -27.61 20.10 23.96
C GLN A 284 -26.95 18.99 23.21
N THR A 285 -26.48 19.24 21.97
CA THR A 285 -25.76 18.23 21.19
C THR A 285 -24.32 18.09 21.70
N LEU A 286 -23.71 16.93 21.48
CA LEU A 286 -22.29 16.73 21.79
C LEU A 286 -21.39 17.74 21.04
N ALA A 287 -21.80 18.21 19.87
CA ALA A 287 -21.07 19.21 19.07
C ALA A 287 -21.04 20.61 19.69
N ASP A 288 -21.97 20.90 20.61
CA ASP A 288 -22.04 22.22 21.27
C ASP A 288 -21.02 22.39 22.40
N PHE A 289 -20.40 21.29 22.84
CA PHE A 289 -19.40 21.34 23.90
C PHE A 289 -18.04 21.78 23.38
N GLN A 290 -17.39 22.72 24.04
CA GLN A 290 -16.08 23.27 23.67
C GLN A 290 -14.99 22.20 23.58
N LEU A 291 -14.98 21.16 24.46
CA LEU A 291 -14.03 20.06 24.42
C LEU A 291 -14.21 19.19 23.17
N THR A 292 -15.45 19.03 22.69
CA THR A 292 -15.72 18.34 21.41
C THR A 292 -15.22 19.16 20.24
N GLN A 293 -15.51 20.46 20.23
CA GLN A 293 -15.03 21.38 19.18
C GLN A 293 -13.50 21.41 19.13
N ALA A 294 -12.82 21.47 20.28
CA ALA A 294 -11.36 21.40 20.37
C ALA A 294 -10.81 20.10 19.76
N LYS A 295 -11.40 18.94 20.10
CA LYS A 295 -11.00 17.63 19.52
C LYS A 295 -11.22 17.58 18.00
N ILE A 296 -12.35 18.04 17.51
CA ILE A 296 -12.65 18.09 16.06
C ILE A 296 -11.64 18.99 15.33
N GLY A 297 -11.30 20.15 15.92
CA GLY A 297 -10.28 21.06 15.39
C GLY A 297 -8.89 20.41 15.34
N GLU A 298 -8.47 19.74 16.41
CA GLU A 298 -7.21 18.99 16.45
C GLU A 298 -7.17 17.87 15.39
N MET A 299 -8.24 17.08 15.28
CA MET A 299 -8.36 16.03 14.26
C MET A 299 -8.19 16.59 12.85
N ALA A 300 -8.84 17.69 12.53
CA ALA A 300 -8.74 18.34 11.22
C ALA A 300 -7.31 18.80 10.92
N ALA A 301 -6.63 19.43 11.87
CA ALA A 301 -5.25 19.90 11.73
C ALA A 301 -4.26 18.73 11.55
N LEU A 302 -4.41 17.64 12.30
CA LEU A 302 -3.57 16.44 12.17
C LEU A 302 -3.73 15.76 10.81
N ILE A 303 -4.96 15.70 10.28
CA ILE A 303 -5.23 15.17 8.95
C ILE A 303 -4.54 16.01 7.89
N ASP A 304 -4.71 17.34 7.95
CA ASP A 304 -4.16 18.24 6.93
C ASP A 304 -2.63 18.22 6.92
N ALA A 305 -2.00 18.21 8.10
CA ALA A 305 -0.55 18.07 8.23
C ALA A 305 -0.03 16.76 7.57
N GLY A 306 -0.68 15.62 7.83
CA GLY A 306 -0.34 14.35 7.21
C GLY A 306 -0.57 14.34 5.70
N ALA A 307 -1.68 14.91 5.25
CA ALA A 307 -2.05 15.01 3.84
C ALA A 307 -1.06 15.84 3.03
N LEU A 308 -0.67 17.03 3.51
CA LEU A 308 0.28 17.90 2.82
C LEU A 308 1.65 17.26 2.66
N LEU A 309 2.17 16.58 3.68
CA LEU A 309 3.42 15.82 3.57
C LEU A 309 3.29 14.67 2.56
N THR A 310 2.14 13.99 2.52
CA THR A 310 1.85 12.91 1.59
C THR A 310 1.84 13.40 0.14
N TYR A 311 1.13 14.49 -0.13
CA TYR A 311 1.02 15.06 -1.46
C TYR A 311 2.36 15.61 -1.96
N ARG A 312 3.13 16.27 -1.08
CA ARG A 312 4.49 16.71 -1.39
C ARG A 312 5.40 15.53 -1.76
N ALA A 313 5.37 14.44 -1.01
CA ALA A 313 6.20 13.28 -1.28
C ALA A 313 5.86 12.63 -2.64
N ALA A 314 4.58 12.48 -2.94
CA ALA A 314 4.12 11.97 -4.23
C ALA A 314 4.50 12.89 -5.39
N TRP A 315 4.30 14.19 -5.24
CA TRP A 315 4.67 15.21 -6.25
C TRP A 315 6.16 15.20 -6.52
N LEU A 316 7.02 15.21 -5.50
CA LEU A 316 8.48 15.19 -5.66
C LEU A 316 8.95 13.97 -6.47
N ARG A 317 8.34 12.81 -6.24
CA ARG A 317 8.69 11.61 -7.00
C ARG A 317 8.29 11.75 -8.47
N ASP A 318 7.07 12.20 -8.75
CA ASP A 318 6.57 12.31 -10.13
C ASP A 318 7.33 13.40 -10.91
N GLU A 319 7.64 14.55 -10.29
CA GLU A 319 8.44 15.59 -10.91
C GLU A 319 9.86 15.11 -11.27
N SER A 320 10.47 14.30 -10.40
CA SER A 320 11.80 13.75 -10.70
C SER A 320 11.81 12.80 -11.91
N GLN A 321 10.69 12.19 -12.25
CA GLN A 321 10.55 11.37 -13.46
C GLN A 321 10.38 12.21 -14.71
N ARG A 322 9.87 13.44 -14.60
CA ARG A 322 9.71 14.39 -15.71
C ARG A 322 11.02 15.11 -16.05
N THR A 323 11.84 15.41 -15.04
CA THR A 323 13.14 16.06 -15.21
C THR A 323 14.21 14.97 -15.31
N GLN A 324 14.70 14.64 -16.51
CA GLN A 324 15.87 13.78 -16.69
C GLN A 324 17.10 14.48 -16.13
N SER A 325 17.46 14.22 -14.88
CA SER A 325 18.64 14.76 -14.21
C SER A 325 19.88 13.91 -14.48
N SER A 326 21.08 14.51 -14.37
CA SER A 326 22.36 13.78 -14.40
C SER A 326 22.45 12.72 -13.29
N GLU A 327 23.30 11.70 -13.42
CA GLU A 327 23.44 10.64 -12.41
C GLU A 327 23.76 11.18 -11.00
N HIS A 328 24.49 12.30 -10.90
CA HIS A 328 24.84 12.94 -9.63
C HIS A 328 23.63 13.64 -9.00
N ASP A 329 22.86 14.38 -9.78
CA ASP A 329 21.61 15.03 -9.35
C ASP A 329 20.55 13.99 -8.96
N ASP A 330 20.53 12.82 -9.64
CA ASP A 330 19.63 11.70 -9.30
C ASP A 330 19.96 11.09 -7.92
N ALA A 331 21.21 11.02 -7.50
CA ALA A 331 21.58 10.46 -6.18
C ALA A 331 21.13 11.36 -5.02
N LEU A 332 21.31 12.69 -5.11
CA LEU A 332 20.84 13.66 -4.13
C LEU A 332 19.32 13.71 -4.10
N GLY A 333 18.70 13.83 -5.26
CA GLY A 333 17.24 13.83 -5.39
C GLY A 333 16.59 12.53 -4.91
N ARG A 334 17.24 11.37 -5.08
CA ARG A 334 16.77 10.09 -4.53
C ARG A 334 16.75 10.09 -3.00
N SER A 335 17.80 10.63 -2.37
CA SER A 335 17.84 10.76 -0.91
C SER A 335 16.71 11.67 -0.41
N GLU A 336 16.46 12.79 -1.06
CA GLU A 336 15.38 13.70 -0.72
C GLU A 336 13.99 13.04 -0.86
N ARG A 337 13.75 12.32 -1.96
CA ARG A 337 12.50 11.58 -2.19
C ARG A 337 12.25 10.51 -1.14
N THR A 338 13.27 9.73 -0.78
CA THR A 338 13.19 8.71 0.26
C THR A 338 12.84 9.33 1.61
N VAL A 339 13.46 10.46 1.97
CA VAL A 339 13.18 11.20 3.21
C VAL A 339 11.76 11.77 3.21
N ALA A 340 11.33 12.37 2.11
CA ALA A 340 9.97 12.91 1.98
C ALA A 340 8.90 11.81 2.13
N ALA A 341 9.12 10.64 1.50
CA ALA A 341 8.23 9.49 1.64
C ALA A 341 8.21 8.94 3.08
N ALA A 342 9.37 8.92 3.76
CA ALA A 342 9.46 8.51 5.16
C ALA A 342 8.73 9.49 6.09
N MET A 343 8.90 10.81 5.90
CA MET A 343 8.16 11.83 6.64
C MET A 343 6.65 11.71 6.43
N ALA A 344 6.22 11.53 5.20
CA ALA A 344 4.81 11.36 4.83
C ALA A 344 4.20 10.15 5.54
N LYS A 345 4.84 8.97 5.38
CA LYS A 345 4.34 7.71 5.97
C LYS A 345 4.27 7.79 7.48
N MET A 346 5.35 8.19 8.13
CA MET A 346 5.40 8.32 9.59
C MET A 346 4.31 9.26 10.09
N THR A 347 4.27 10.49 9.60
CA THR A 347 3.35 11.52 10.11
C THR A 347 1.90 11.17 9.82
N ALA A 348 1.57 10.72 8.61
CA ALA A 348 0.19 10.40 8.26
C ALA A 348 -0.35 9.22 9.07
N THR A 349 0.45 8.15 9.26
CA THR A 349 -0.02 6.96 9.98
C THR A 349 -0.14 7.20 11.49
N GLU A 350 0.78 7.96 12.10
CA GLU A 350 0.71 8.32 13.52
C GLU A 350 -0.47 9.29 13.77
N ASN A 351 -0.63 10.31 12.93
CA ASN A 351 -1.74 11.25 13.04
C ASN A 351 -3.09 10.54 12.83
N ALA A 352 -3.19 9.63 11.84
CA ALA A 352 -4.41 8.88 11.60
C ALA A 352 -4.80 8.01 12.80
N GLN A 353 -3.84 7.35 13.44
CA GLN A 353 -4.10 6.60 14.69
C GLN A 353 -4.67 7.50 15.78
N ARG A 354 -4.09 8.69 15.99
CA ARG A 354 -4.58 9.67 16.98
C ARG A 354 -5.98 10.16 16.62
N VAL A 355 -6.23 10.49 15.35
CA VAL A 355 -7.54 10.95 14.86
C VAL A 355 -8.61 9.90 15.07
N ILE A 356 -8.33 8.65 14.72
CA ILE A 356 -9.27 7.54 14.86
C ILE A 356 -9.53 7.22 16.33
N ASP A 357 -8.50 7.29 17.19
CA ASP A 357 -8.65 7.14 18.65
C ASP A 357 -9.57 8.23 19.24
N MET A 358 -9.35 9.50 18.88
CA MET A 358 -10.22 10.60 19.31
C MET A 358 -11.65 10.44 18.80
N ALA A 359 -11.83 9.98 17.57
CA ALA A 359 -13.14 9.71 17.00
C ALA A 359 -13.86 8.57 17.75
N LEU A 360 -13.16 7.48 18.04
CA LEU A 360 -13.67 6.37 18.82
C LEU A 360 -14.09 6.83 20.22
N GLN A 361 -13.25 7.63 20.90
CA GLN A 361 -13.56 8.20 22.21
C GLN A 361 -14.83 9.07 22.19
N LEU A 362 -15.02 9.90 21.15
CA LEU A 362 -16.24 10.71 20.98
C LEU A 362 -17.51 9.86 20.83
N HIS A 363 -17.40 8.66 20.25
CA HIS A 363 -18.53 7.72 20.12
C HIS A 363 -18.87 7.00 21.42
N GLY A 364 -18.02 7.05 22.45
CA GLY A 364 -18.24 6.35 23.72
C GLY A 364 -18.44 4.84 23.52
N GLY A 365 -19.41 4.23 24.18
CA GLY A 365 -19.70 2.80 24.05
C GLY A 365 -20.01 2.35 22.61
N MET A 366 -20.56 3.22 21.78
CA MET A 366 -20.76 2.90 20.34
C MET A 366 -19.44 2.82 19.57
N GLY A 367 -18.38 3.48 20.03
CA GLY A 367 -17.04 3.42 19.43
C GLY A 367 -16.39 2.06 19.54
N VAL A 368 -16.61 1.33 20.65
CA VAL A 368 -16.03 0.00 20.91
C VAL A 368 -16.96 -1.14 20.50
N LYS A 369 -18.15 -0.85 20.00
CA LYS A 369 -19.08 -1.88 19.54
C LYS A 369 -18.55 -2.51 18.26
N VAL A 370 -18.25 -3.82 18.31
CA VAL A 370 -17.82 -4.59 17.13
C VAL A 370 -18.81 -4.44 15.98
N GLY A 371 -18.28 -4.17 14.79
CA GLY A 371 -19.05 -3.93 13.57
C GLY A 371 -19.48 -2.47 13.37
N SER A 372 -19.15 -1.54 14.29
CA SER A 372 -19.26 -0.11 14.00
C SER A 372 -18.12 0.33 13.09
N LYS A 373 -18.36 1.33 12.21
CA LYS A 373 -17.33 1.80 11.26
C LYS A 373 -16.09 2.33 11.99
N ILE A 374 -16.27 2.99 13.14
CA ILE A 374 -15.14 3.57 13.85
C ILE A 374 -14.29 2.51 14.55
N GLU A 375 -14.90 1.45 15.04
CA GLU A 375 -14.22 0.30 15.64
C GLU A 375 -13.38 -0.43 14.57
N SER A 376 -13.94 -0.66 13.38
CA SER A 376 -13.18 -1.29 12.28
C SER A 376 -11.99 -0.44 11.86
N LEU A 377 -12.16 0.88 11.72
CA LEU A 377 -11.06 1.81 11.41
C LEU A 377 -9.95 1.78 12.47
N TYR A 378 -10.31 1.61 13.75
CA TYR A 378 -9.33 1.53 14.84
C TYR A 378 -8.46 0.28 14.73
N ARG A 379 -9.03 -0.85 14.30
CA ARG A 379 -8.27 -2.07 14.01
C ARG A 379 -7.41 -1.92 12.76
N ASP A 380 -7.98 -1.38 11.69
CA ASP A 380 -7.33 -1.26 10.38
C ASP A 380 -6.09 -0.36 10.43
N ILE A 381 -6.19 0.81 11.06
CA ILE A 381 -5.08 1.78 11.10
C ILE A 381 -3.87 1.25 11.87
N ARG A 382 -4.06 0.31 12.82
CA ARG A 382 -2.96 -0.16 13.66
C ARG A 382 -1.86 -0.87 12.87
N SER A 383 -2.23 -1.65 11.87
CA SER A 383 -1.28 -2.37 11.01
C SER A 383 -0.50 -1.44 10.08
N VAL A 384 -1.12 -0.34 9.64
CA VAL A 384 -0.52 0.62 8.71
C VAL A 384 0.72 1.32 9.27
N ARG A 385 0.86 1.40 10.60
CA ARG A 385 2.05 1.90 11.30
C ARG A 385 3.22 0.90 11.28
N ILE A 386 2.94 -0.38 11.02
CA ILE A 386 3.91 -1.49 11.12
C ILE A 386 4.44 -1.89 9.75
N TYR A 387 3.57 -2.18 8.80
CA TYR A 387 3.99 -2.69 7.50
C TYR A 387 4.62 -1.59 6.61
N GLU A 388 5.32 -2.00 5.55
CA GLU A 388 6.07 -1.15 4.61
C GLU A 388 7.08 -0.20 5.32
N GLY A 389 7.70 -0.70 6.37
CA GLY A 389 8.64 0.01 7.23
C GLY A 389 7.95 0.66 8.43
N ALA A 390 8.17 0.08 9.61
CA ALA A 390 7.61 0.57 10.88
C ALA A 390 7.98 2.04 11.14
N THR A 391 7.23 2.70 12.03
CA THR A 391 7.46 4.11 12.41
C THR A 391 8.91 4.37 12.78
N GLU A 392 9.55 3.47 13.53
CA GLU A 392 10.94 3.56 13.97
C GLU A 392 11.93 3.50 12.78
N VAL A 393 11.63 2.69 11.76
CA VAL A 393 12.42 2.64 10.52
C VAL A 393 12.35 3.98 9.79
N GLN A 394 11.16 4.60 9.72
CA GLN A 394 11.01 5.92 9.11
C GLN A 394 11.78 6.99 9.89
N GLN A 395 11.72 6.96 11.22
CA GLN A 395 12.48 7.87 12.09
C GLN A 395 13.99 7.75 11.82
N LEU A 396 14.52 6.53 11.69
CA LEU A 396 15.92 6.31 11.37
C LEU A 396 16.33 6.83 9.99
N ILE A 397 15.47 6.68 8.98
CA ILE A 397 15.70 7.22 7.63
C ILE A 397 15.82 8.75 7.70
N ILE A 398 14.86 9.40 8.35
CA ILE A 398 14.82 10.86 8.50
C ILE A 398 16.00 11.36 9.32
N GLY A 399 16.24 10.76 10.51
CA GLY A 399 17.31 11.16 11.40
C GLY A 399 18.69 11.06 10.78
N LYS A 400 18.97 9.95 10.07
CA LYS A 400 20.23 9.78 9.34
C LYS A 400 20.44 10.81 8.23
N ALA A 401 19.37 11.27 7.59
CA ALA A 401 19.48 12.29 6.55
C ALA A 401 19.73 13.70 7.13
N VAL A 402 19.10 14.02 8.26
CA VAL A 402 19.28 15.32 8.95
C VAL A 402 20.68 15.44 9.58
N LEU A 403 21.30 14.32 9.99
CA LEU A 403 22.63 14.29 10.61
C LEU A 403 23.80 14.28 9.60
N ARG A 404 23.52 14.20 8.31
CA ARG A 404 24.52 14.30 7.22
C ARG A 404 24.79 15.73 6.82
#